data_adae12a5edaec11c32517567146ed02d
#
_entry.id   adae12a5edaec11c32517567146ed02d
#
_cell.length_a   1.000
_cell.length_b   1.000
_cell.length_c   1.000
_cell.angle_alpha   90.00
_cell.angle_beta   90.00
_cell.angle_gamma   90.00
#
_symmetry.space_group_name_H-M   'P 1'
#
loop_
_entity.id
_entity.type
_entity.pdbx_description
1 polymer ?
#
loop_
_entity_poly.entity_id
_entity_poly.type
_entity_poly.pdbx_seq_one_letter_code
_entity_poly.pdbx_strand_id
1 'polypeptide(L)'
;MNAKLLGFLLAAGLSAIAASATADGIAGVFKVVNGGVSVLRQGATLPATVGMAVYQSDQIVTGSDGSAGITFEDNALLSLGPSSRLALDRFAFNTTTHDGAFETTLSSGKLAVVSGKIAHHQLDAMKVRTPSSILGVRGTKFLVEVGGS
;
A
#
# COMPACT_ATOMS: atom_id res chain seq x y z
N MET A 1 66.72 27.34 -1.26
CA MET A 1 65.49 27.76 -1.83
C MET A 1 64.54 26.61 -1.93
N ASN A 2 63.70 26.51 -0.97
CA ASN A 2 62.86 25.34 -0.86
C ASN A 2 61.43 25.73 -1.19
N ALA A 3 61.00 25.39 -2.38
CA ALA A 3 59.60 25.47 -2.69
C ALA A 3 58.85 24.38 -1.92
N LYS A 4 58.14 24.77 -0.95
CA LYS A 4 57.26 23.85 -0.27
C LYS A 4 55.97 23.77 -1.03
N LEU A 5 55.80 22.70 -1.73
CA LEU A 5 54.53 22.31 -2.25
C LEU A 5 53.64 21.89 -1.09
N LEU A 6 52.81 22.79 -0.64
CA LEU A 6 51.67 22.43 0.16
C LEU A 6 50.68 21.69 -0.70
N GLY A 7 50.74 20.39 -0.59
CA GLY A 7 49.69 19.58 -1.14
C GLY A 7 48.39 19.87 -0.42
N PHE A 8 47.55 20.64 -1.00
CA PHE A 8 46.17 20.75 -0.56
C PHE A 8 45.48 19.43 -0.92
N LEU A 9 45.43 18.52 0.06
CA LEU A 9 44.50 17.45 0.02
C LEU A 9 43.12 18.05 0.32
N LEU A 10 42.42 18.44 -0.72
CA LEU A 10 41.01 18.64 -0.62
C LEU A 10 40.39 17.25 -0.46
N ALA A 11 40.25 16.82 0.75
CA ALA A 11 39.33 15.76 1.07
C ALA A 11 37.93 16.34 0.85
N ALA A 12 37.45 16.25 -0.37
CA ALA A 12 36.04 16.39 -0.63
C ALA A 12 35.38 15.24 0.11
N GLY A 13 35.00 15.50 1.33
CA GLY A 13 34.11 14.63 2.06
C GLY A 13 32.81 14.58 1.27
N LEU A 14 32.68 13.56 0.44
CA LEU A 14 31.41 13.17 -0.09
C LEU A 14 30.62 12.64 1.11
N SER A 15 29.95 13.54 1.83
CA SER A 15 28.91 13.11 2.73
C SER A 15 27.80 12.56 1.85
N ALA A 16 27.87 11.27 1.60
CA ALA A 16 26.72 10.54 1.14
C ALA A 16 25.68 10.69 2.25
N ILE A 17 24.77 11.63 2.05
CA ILE A 17 23.53 11.63 2.81
C ILE A 17 22.83 10.37 2.33
N ALA A 18 23.08 9.29 3.04
CA ALA A 18 22.20 8.15 2.95
C ALA A 18 20.86 8.66 3.46
N ALA A 19 19.99 9.08 2.55
CA ALA A 19 18.60 9.16 2.88
C ALA A 19 18.23 7.76 3.34
N SER A 20 18.09 7.59 4.65
CA SER A 20 17.42 6.42 5.19
C SER A 20 15.98 6.50 4.71
N ALA A 21 15.75 6.00 3.49
CA ALA A 21 14.44 5.60 3.12
C ALA A 21 14.04 4.57 4.16
N THR A 22 13.18 4.95 5.10
CA THR A 22 12.42 3.97 5.85
C THR A 22 11.71 3.17 4.77
N ALA A 23 12.26 2.02 4.43
CA ALA A 23 11.58 1.10 3.56
C ALA A 23 10.29 0.75 4.29
N ASP A 24 9.17 1.31 3.83
CA ASP A 24 7.87 0.86 4.27
C ASP A 24 7.86 -0.64 4.06
N GLY A 25 7.58 -1.39 5.11
CA GLY A 25 7.50 -2.83 5.04
C GLY A 25 6.41 -3.25 4.04
N ILE A 26 6.52 -4.46 3.55
CA ILE A 26 5.49 -5.05 2.69
C ILE A 26 4.18 -5.05 3.46
N ALA A 27 3.15 -4.44 2.87
CA ALA A 27 1.81 -4.43 3.45
C ALA A 27 1.04 -5.69 3.08
N GLY A 28 1.20 -6.16 1.86
CA GLY A 28 0.51 -7.34 1.36
C GLY A 28 1.11 -7.85 0.06
N VAL A 29 0.47 -8.88 -0.48
CA VAL A 29 0.90 -9.55 -1.71
C VAL A 29 -0.31 -9.86 -2.57
N PHE A 30 -0.19 -9.62 -3.88
CA PHE A 30 -1.20 -10.04 -4.84
C PHE A 30 -1.28 -11.56 -4.90
N LYS A 31 -2.45 -12.11 -4.66
CA LYS A 31 -2.72 -13.55 -4.76
C LYS A 31 -3.52 -13.91 -6.00
N VAL A 32 -4.31 -12.98 -6.49
CA VAL A 32 -5.13 -13.14 -7.70
C VAL A 32 -4.97 -11.89 -8.55
N VAL A 33 -4.70 -12.07 -9.83
CA VAL A 33 -4.66 -11.00 -10.83
C VAL A 33 -5.28 -11.53 -12.10
N ASN A 34 -6.38 -10.92 -12.53
CA ASN A 34 -7.05 -11.25 -13.78
C ASN A 34 -7.26 -9.98 -14.59
N GLY A 35 -7.06 -10.06 -15.89
CA GLY A 35 -7.25 -8.93 -16.79
C GLY A 35 -6.30 -7.77 -16.51
N GLY A 36 -6.75 -6.56 -16.79
CA GLY A 36 -5.93 -5.35 -16.60
C GLY A 36 -5.90 -4.92 -15.15
N VAL A 37 -4.74 -5.06 -14.50
CA VAL A 37 -4.49 -4.58 -13.13
C VAL A 37 -3.15 -3.88 -13.09
N SER A 38 -3.14 -2.69 -12.53
CA SER A 38 -1.94 -1.85 -12.43
C SER A 38 -1.76 -1.32 -11.01
N VAL A 39 -0.51 -1.06 -10.65
CA VAL A 39 -0.14 -0.39 -9.41
C VAL A 39 0.52 0.93 -9.76
N LEU A 40 0.03 2.01 -9.19
CA LEU A 40 0.66 3.32 -9.28
C LEU A 40 1.51 3.52 -8.02
N ARG A 41 2.80 3.65 -8.23
CA ARG A 41 3.79 3.79 -7.16
C ARG A 41 4.78 4.89 -7.52
N GLN A 42 4.83 5.94 -6.70
CA GLN A 42 5.79 7.04 -6.88
C GLN A 42 5.80 7.61 -8.32
N GLY A 43 4.61 7.83 -8.87
CA GLY A 43 4.45 8.36 -10.22
C GLY A 43 4.64 7.36 -11.36
N ALA A 44 5.02 6.13 -11.06
CA ALA A 44 5.17 5.06 -12.05
C ALA A 44 3.95 4.15 -12.05
N THR A 45 3.56 3.67 -13.23
CA THR A 45 2.51 2.67 -13.42
C THR A 45 3.18 1.32 -13.69
N LEU A 46 2.90 0.37 -12.81
CA LEU A 46 3.47 -0.98 -12.87
C LEU A 46 2.36 -2.00 -13.15
N PRO A 47 2.56 -2.95 -14.08
CA PRO A 47 1.60 -4.04 -14.23
C PRO A 47 1.64 -4.92 -12.97
N ALA A 48 0.46 -5.25 -12.44
CA ALA A 48 0.36 -6.14 -11.30
C ALA A 48 0.51 -7.59 -11.73
N THR A 49 1.23 -8.36 -10.94
CA THR A 49 1.41 -9.80 -11.14
C THR A 49 1.19 -10.54 -9.83
N VAL A 50 0.81 -11.82 -9.92
CA VAL A 50 0.69 -12.68 -8.75
C VAL A 50 2.06 -12.79 -8.05
N GLY A 51 2.08 -12.59 -6.74
CA GLY A 51 3.29 -12.56 -5.94
C GLY A 51 3.92 -11.18 -5.77
N MET A 52 3.44 -10.17 -6.49
CA MET A 52 3.92 -8.80 -6.36
C MET A 52 3.55 -8.22 -5.00
N ALA A 53 4.50 -7.56 -4.36
CA ALA A 53 4.28 -6.91 -3.08
C ALA A 53 3.50 -5.59 -3.23
N VAL A 54 2.66 -5.30 -2.25
CA VAL A 54 1.93 -4.03 -2.11
C VAL A 54 2.49 -3.28 -0.91
N TYR A 55 2.69 -1.99 -1.07
CA TYR A 55 3.23 -1.11 -0.04
C TYR A 55 2.26 0.02 0.31
N GLN A 56 2.47 0.61 1.47
CA GLN A 56 1.76 1.84 1.84
C GLN A 56 1.96 2.90 0.74
N SER A 57 0.92 3.65 0.47
CA SER A 57 0.84 4.68 -0.57
C SER A 57 0.69 4.16 -2.02
N ASP A 58 0.67 2.86 -2.22
CA ASP A 58 0.33 2.30 -3.53
C ASP A 58 -1.14 2.55 -3.87
N GLN A 59 -1.43 2.77 -5.15
CA GLN A 59 -2.77 2.74 -5.69
C GLN A 59 -2.92 1.53 -6.61
N ILE A 60 -4.00 0.81 -6.44
CA ILE A 60 -4.33 -0.35 -7.28
C ILE A 60 -5.49 0.04 -8.19
N VAL A 61 -5.32 -0.15 -9.48
CA VAL A 61 -6.33 0.19 -10.50
C VAL A 61 -6.64 -1.05 -11.31
N THR A 62 -7.92 -1.38 -11.40
CA THR A 62 -8.39 -2.46 -12.27
C THR A 62 -9.11 -1.87 -13.48
N GLY A 63 -8.89 -2.46 -14.65
CA GLY A 63 -9.62 -2.13 -15.86
C GLY A 63 -11.02 -2.74 -15.88
N SER A 64 -11.75 -2.52 -16.95
CA SER A 64 -13.12 -3.05 -17.12
C SER A 64 -13.19 -4.58 -17.13
N ASP A 65 -12.08 -5.24 -17.43
CA ASP A 65 -11.92 -6.70 -17.42
C ASP A 65 -11.10 -7.19 -16.22
N GLY A 66 -10.67 -6.28 -15.34
CA GLY A 66 -9.72 -6.56 -14.27
C GLY A 66 -10.36 -7.02 -12.98
N SER A 67 -9.64 -7.84 -12.26
CA SER A 67 -9.93 -8.16 -10.85
C SER A 67 -8.64 -8.51 -10.13
N ALA A 68 -8.58 -8.22 -8.85
CA ALA A 68 -7.38 -8.48 -8.05
C ALA A 68 -7.76 -8.93 -6.64
N GLY A 69 -6.98 -9.83 -6.10
CA GLY A 69 -7.07 -10.25 -4.70
C GLY A 69 -5.72 -10.04 -4.02
N ILE A 70 -5.74 -9.41 -2.87
CA ILE A 70 -4.56 -9.08 -2.08
C ILE A 70 -4.72 -9.66 -0.69
N THR A 71 -3.70 -10.36 -0.21
CA THR A 71 -3.61 -10.79 1.18
C THR A 71 -2.61 -9.89 1.89
N PHE A 72 -3.06 -9.28 2.97
CA PHE A 72 -2.24 -8.37 3.77
C PHE A 72 -1.53 -9.11 4.91
N GLU A 73 -0.53 -8.48 5.48
CA GLU A 73 0.32 -9.06 6.54
C GLU A 73 -0.48 -9.40 7.82
N ASP A 74 -1.59 -8.72 8.05
CA ASP A 74 -2.51 -9.02 9.16
C ASP A 74 -3.56 -10.09 8.82
N ASN A 75 -3.41 -10.76 7.69
CA ASN A 75 -4.32 -11.75 7.11
C ASN A 75 -5.65 -11.18 6.60
N ALA A 76 -5.78 -9.88 6.48
CA ALA A 76 -6.92 -9.30 5.78
C ALA A 76 -6.88 -9.66 4.30
N LEU A 77 -8.04 -9.88 3.72
CA LEU A 77 -8.21 -10.16 2.29
C LEU A 77 -9.01 -9.03 1.66
N LEU A 78 -8.43 -8.40 0.65
CA LEU A 78 -9.12 -7.40 -0.15
C LEU A 78 -9.24 -7.90 -1.58
N SER A 79 -10.45 -7.85 -2.12
CA SER A 79 -10.74 -8.24 -3.51
C SER A 79 -11.36 -7.07 -4.26
N LEU A 80 -10.72 -6.68 -5.34
CA LEU A 80 -11.19 -5.61 -6.22
C LEU A 80 -11.91 -6.20 -7.43
N GLY A 81 -13.08 -5.67 -7.71
CA GLY A 81 -13.82 -5.96 -8.95
C GLY A 81 -13.33 -5.10 -10.11
N PRO A 82 -14.00 -5.20 -11.28
CA PRO A 82 -13.67 -4.38 -12.43
C PRO A 82 -13.85 -2.88 -12.19
N SER A 83 -13.11 -2.08 -12.93
CA SER A 83 -13.20 -0.61 -12.93
C SER A 83 -13.07 0.00 -11.53
N SER A 84 -12.18 -0.56 -10.73
CA SER A 84 -11.97 -0.14 -9.34
C SER A 84 -10.66 0.60 -9.17
N ARG A 85 -10.65 1.54 -8.24
CA ARG A 85 -9.46 2.29 -7.83
C ARG A 85 -9.37 2.32 -6.32
N LEU A 86 -8.33 1.70 -5.79
CA LEU A 86 -8.07 1.60 -4.36
C LEU A 86 -6.72 2.20 -4.03
N ALA A 87 -6.70 3.14 -3.08
CA ALA A 87 -5.46 3.64 -2.51
C ALA A 87 -5.22 3.00 -1.15
N LEU A 88 -4.01 2.54 -0.91
CA LEU A 88 -3.58 2.09 0.41
C LEU A 88 -2.95 3.27 1.14
N ASP A 89 -3.74 3.97 1.94
CA ASP A 89 -3.32 5.23 2.56
C ASP A 89 -2.35 4.98 3.71
N ARG A 90 -2.64 3.98 4.53
CA ARG A 90 -1.83 3.63 5.67
C ARG A 90 -1.91 2.14 5.97
N PHE A 91 -0.77 1.53 6.19
CA PHE A 91 -0.69 0.17 6.70
C PHE A 91 0.49 0.06 7.67
N ALA A 92 0.19 -0.30 8.89
CA ALA A 92 1.18 -0.62 9.91
C ALA A 92 0.66 -1.81 10.71
N PHE A 93 1.49 -2.79 10.96
CA PHE A 93 1.11 -3.99 11.69
C PHE A 93 2.27 -4.52 12.53
N ASN A 94 2.01 -4.74 13.80
CA ASN A 94 2.93 -5.40 14.71
C ASN A 94 2.51 -6.86 14.84
N THR A 95 3.34 -7.77 14.35
CA THR A 95 3.03 -9.21 14.33
C THR A 95 3.00 -9.84 15.73
N THR A 96 3.59 -9.19 16.71
CA THR A 96 3.62 -9.69 18.10
C THR A 96 2.42 -9.21 18.90
N THR A 97 2.12 -7.90 18.85
CA THR A 97 1.03 -7.31 19.65
C THR A 97 -0.30 -7.29 18.89
N HIS A 98 -0.29 -7.43 17.57
CA HIS A 98 -1.40 -7.23 16.63
C HIS A 98 -1.92 -5.79 16.58
N ASP A 99 -1.20 -4.85 17.18
CA ASP A 99 -1.49 -3.43 17.02
C ASP A 99 -1.22 -2.99 15.59
N GLY A 100 -1.97 -2.04 15.11
CA GLY A 100 -1.73 -1.50 13.80
C GLY A 100 -2.79 -0.51 13.35
N ALA A 101 -2.63 -0.08 12.12
CA ALA A 101 -3.59 0.77 11.42
C ALA A 101 -3.69 0.31 9.98
N PHE A 102 -4.90 0.27 9.47
CA PHE A 102 -5.18 -0.10 8.10
C PHE A 102 -6.19 0.89 7.53
N GLU A 103 -5.73 1.81 6.70
CA GLU A 103 -6.57 2.82 6.09
C GLU A 103 -6.46 2.72 4.57
N THR A 104 -7.59 2.63 3.90
CA THR A 104 -7.67 2.54 2.45
C THR A 104 -8.81 3.40 1.92
N THR A 105 -8.68 3.87 0.68
CA THR A 105 -9.68 4.68 0.00
C THR A 105 -10.11 4.00 -1.29
N LEU A 106 -11.39 3.70 -1.39
CA LEU A 106 -12.01 3.24 -2.63
C LEU A 106 -12.65 4.44 -3.33
N SER A 107 -12.06 4.88 -4.43
CA SER A 107 -12.56 6.02 -5.21
C SER A 107 -13.65 5.62 -6.19
N SER A 108 -13.58 4.40 -6.70
CA SER A 108 -14.56 3.85 -7.64
C SER A 108 -14.51 2.33 -7.62
N GLY A 109 -15.59 1.70 -8.05
CA GLY A 109 -15.66 0.26 -8.24
C GLY A 109 -16.17 -0.51 -7.04
N LYS A 110 -15.71 -1.74 -6.90
CA LYS A 110 -16.15 -2.68 -5.86
C LYS A 110 -14.98 -3.23 -5.09
N LEU A 111 -15.16 -3.29 -3.78
CA LEU A 111 -14.18 -3.85 -2.85
C LEU A 111 -14.89 -4.82 -1.91
N ALA A 112 -14.46 -6.06 -1.91
CA ALA A 112 -14.84 -7.03 -0.90
C ALA A 112 -13.72 -7.13 0.13
N VAL A 113 -14.08 -7.09 1.41
CA VAL A 113 -13.13 -7.11 2.51
C VAL A 113 -13.44 -8.26 3.43
N VAL A 114 -12.41 -9.04 3.75
CA VAL A 114 -12.40 -9.93 4.90
C VAL A 114 -11.40 -9.35 5.88
N SER A 115 -11.86 -8.93 7.05
CA SER A 115 -11.01 -8.26 8.03
C SER A 115 -9.97 -9.21 8.62
N GLY A 116 -8.81 -8.65 8.94
CA GLY A 116 -7.71 -9.38 9.52
C GLY A 116 -7.49 -9.07 11.01
N LYS A 117 -6.27 -9.32 11.46
CA LYS A 117 -5.91 -9.19 12.88
C LYS A 117 -5.99 -7.76 13.41
N ILE A 118 -5.68 -6.75 12.58
CA ILE A 118 -5.77 -5.35 12.99
C ILE A 118 -7.19 -5.00 13.41
N ALA A 119 -8.17 -5.29 12.56
CA ALA A 119 -9.57 -4.98 12.84
C ALA A 119 -10.15 -5.79 14.00
N HIS A 120 -9.68 -7.02 14.18
CA HIS A 120 -10.12 -7.88 15.28
C HIS A 120 -9.50 -7.49 16.64
N HIS A 121 -8.30 -6.95 16.62
CA HIS A 121 -7.57 -6.57 17.82
C HIS A 121 -8.04 -5.23 18.38
N GLN A 122 -8.28 -4.26 17.50
CA GLN A 122 -8.61 -2.90 17.90
C GLN A 122 -9.75 -2.34 17.06
N LEU A 123 -10.78 -1.85 17.75
CA LEU A 123 -11.91 -1.19 17.09
C LEU A 123 -11.46 0.06 16.36
N ASP A 124 -12.00 0.27 15.17
CA ASP A 124 -11.71 1.40 14.30
C ASP A 124 -10.26 1.52 13.81
N ALA A 125 -9.43 0.49 14.03
CA ALA A 125 -8.08 0.45 13.49
C ALA A 125 -8.06 0.21 11.97
N MET A 126 -9.10 -0.38 11.41
CA MET A 126 -9.29 -0.51 9.97
C MET A 126 -10.40 0.43 9.50
N LYS A 127 -10.08 1.25 8.51
CA LYS A 127 -11.00 2.21 7.92
C LYS A 127 -10.98 2.11 6.40
N VAL A 128 -12.17 2.12 5.81
CA VAL A 128 -12.35 2.24 4.38
C VAL A 128 -13.03 3.56 4.08
N ARG A 129 -12.39 4.39 3.29
CA ARG A 129 -12.92 5.68 2.86
C ARG A 129 -13.49 5.55 1.46
N THR A 130 -14.60 6.23 1.24
CA THR A 130 -15.19 6.43 -0.08
C THR A 130 -15.39 7.93 -0.30
N PRO A 131 -15.75 8.39 -1.50
CA PRO A 131 -15.99 9.82 -1.71
C PRO A 131 -17.07 10.44 -0.82
N SER A 132 -17.98 9.62 -0.28
CA SER A 132 -19.12 10.10 0.51
C SER A 132 -19.11 9.61 1.96
N SER A 133 -18.22 8.69 2.34
CA SER A 133 -18.31 8.02 3.64
C SER A 133 -16.96 7.57 4.17
N ILE A 134 -16.88 7.39 5.48
CA ILE A 134 -15.79 6.69 6.15
C ILE A 134 -16.39 5.53 6.91
N LEU A 135 -15.94 4.33 6.62
CA LEU A 135 -16.43 3.09 7.22
C LEU A 135 -15.40 2.55 8.19
N GLY A 136 -15.76 2.45 9.47
CA GLY A 136 -14.99 1.70 10.45
C GLY A 136 -15.35 0.22 10.34
N VAL A 137 -14.35 -0.63 10.25
CA VAL A 137 -14.55 -2.07 10.07
C VAL A 137 -14.64 -2.76 11.41
N ARG A 138 -15.76 -3.38 11.68
CA ARG A 138 -16.00 -4.16 12.90
C ARG A 138 -16.37 -5.62 12.61
N GLY A 139 -16.83 -5.89 11.39
CA GLY A 139 -17.27 -7.21 10.98
C GLY A 139 -16.16 -8.04 10.37
N THR A 140 -16.48 -9.27 10.02
CA THR A 140 -15.54 -10.17 9.37
C THR A 140 -15.55 -10.04 7.86
N LYS A 141 -16.69 -9.73 7.27
CA LYS A 141 -16.85 -9.63 5.81
C LYS A 141 -17.82 -8.51 5.46
N PHE A 142 -17.47 -7.72 4.45
CA PHE A 142 -18.37 -6.73 3.88
C PHE A 142 -17.98 -6.40 2.45
N LEU A 143 -18.93 -5.80 1.75
CA LEU A 143 -18.77 -5.34 0.37
C LEU A 143 -18.99 -3.84 0.33
N VAL A 144 -18.09 -3.13 -0.32
CA VAL A 144 -18.22 -1.68 -0.59
C VAL A 144 -18.32 -1.49 -2.08
N GLU A 145 -19.30 -0.72 -2.51
CA GLU A 145 -19.46 -0.34 -3.91
C GLU A 145 -19.54 1.18 -4.02
N VAL A 146 -18.70 1.74 -4.86
CA VAL A 146 -18.75 3.15 -5.24
C VAL A 146 -19.19 3.23 -6.68
N GLY A 147 -20.40 3.74 -6.89
CA GLY A 147 -20.93 3.93 -8.23
C GLY A 147 -20.06 4.91 -9.01
N GLY A 148 -19.48 4.44 -10.13
CA GLY A 148 -18.89 5.32 -11.11
C GLY A 148 -20.00 5.91 -11.95
N SER A 149 -20.12 7.21 -11.92
CA SER A 149 -20.94 7.90 -12.93
C SER A 149 -20.08 8.26 -14.13
#